data_c270b3182eec12b6e4a6cd168fa6b4e5
#
_entry.id   c270b3182eec12b6e4a6cd168fa6b4e5
#
_cell.length_a   1.000
_cell.length_b   1.000
_cell.length_c   1.000
_cell.angle_alpha   90.00
_cell.angle_beta   90.00
_cell.angle_gamma   90.00
#
_symmetry.space_group_name_H-M   'P 1'
#
loop_
_entity.id
_entity.type
_entity.pdbx_description
1 polymer ?
#
loop_
_entity_poly.entity_id
_entity_poly.type
_entity_poly.pdbx_seq_one_letter_code
_entity_poly.pdbx_strand_id
1 'polypeptide(L)'
;LRAELMEAAAGADEELMEKFFETMELSAEEIAKGLKLGVRDGSVAPVLCGSAISGLGVDMLMQTVLDLVPVATDMPAEAAQDDDGNAVEVAHDENGATAAIVFKTVSDQYGKFSLVKVVRGKVTGDMSLYDTTTGNTEKLGRLYTLKGKKNEEVKEICCGDIGAIAKMDRVKTGDTLCDPKSIVKLAGMPYAEPCYSRAIAPKTRGQEEKLGIGLNRLNEEDPTFTVVNNAETHQMVVSGAGDIQIDVLVSKLKTRFGVDAELDTPRVPYREKIRK
;
A
#
# COMPACT_ATOMS: atom_id res chain seq x y z
N LEU A 1 9.14 29.57 21.35
CA LEU A 1 8.96 29.13 19.95
C LEU A 1 10.30 29.00 19.20
N ARG A 2 11.14 30.09 19.07
CA ARG A 2 12.42 29.98 18.34
C ARG A 2 13.41 29.04 19.05
N ALA A 3 13.54 29.12 20.38
CA ALA A 3 14.41 28.22 21.13
C ALA A 3 13.95 26.77 21.04
N GLU A 4 12.66 26.51 21.16
CA GLU A 4 12.06 25.17 20.99
C GLU A 4 12.27 24.61 19.57
N LEU A 5 12.21 25.48 18.56
CA LEU A 5 12.50 25.07 17.17
C LEU A 5 13.97 24.68 17.00
N MET A 6 14.91 25.45 17.58
CA MET A 6 16.34 25.12 17.53
C MET A 6 16.65 23.84 18.31
N GLU A 7 16.02 23.64 19.46
CA GLU A 7 16.14 22.42 20.25
C GLU A 7 15.62 21.20 19.50
N ALA A 8 14.45 21.32 18.85
CA ALA A 8 13.90 20.25 18.01
C ALA A 8 14.79 19.92 16.81
N ALA A 9 15.37 20.94 16.15
CA ALA A 9 16.29 20.75 15.05
C ALA A 9 17.63 20.11 15.52
N ALA A 10 18.15 20.53 16.67
CA ALA A 10 19.35 19.96 17.27
C ALA A 10 19.14 18.48 17.65
N GLY A 11 17.97 18.13 18.18
CA GLY A 11 17.65 16.78 18.61
C GLY A 11 17.66 15.71 17.52
N ALA A 12 17.65 16.11 16.24
CA ALA A 12 17.64 15.19 15.11
C ALA A 12 19.05 14.79 14.60
N ASP A 13 20.12 15.41 15.12
CA ASP A 13 21.49 15.18 14.63
C ASP A 13 22.48 15.41 15.80
N GLU A 14 23.39 14.44 16.04
CA GLU A 14 24.33 14.51 17.18
C GLU A 14 25.28 15.72 17.10
N GLU A 15 25.79 16.04 15.90
CA GLU A 15 26.70 17.20 15.70
C GLU A 15 25.99 18.53 15.98
N LEU A 16 24.73 18.65 15.53
CA LEU A 16 23.91 19.83 15.80
C LEU A 16 23.57 19.94 17.30
N MET A 17 23.35 18.83 17.96
CA MET A 17 23.10 18.79 19.40
C MET A 17 24.32 19.25 20.21
N GLU A 18 25.52 18.74 19.90
CA GLU A 18 26.76 19.18 20.56
C GLU A 18 26.98 20.68 20.38
N LYS A 19 26.87 21.19 19.15
CA LYS A 19 27.01 22.60 18.86
C LYS A 19 25.99 23.44 19.60
N PHE A 20 24.74 23.00 19.64
CA PHE A 20 23.68 23.72 20.35
C PHE A 20 23.94 23.81 21.86
N PHE A 21 24.49 22.76 22.49
CA PHE A 21 24.87 22.81 23.88
C PHE A 21 26.04 23.73 24.15
N GLU A 22 26.99 23.90 23.23
CA GLU A 22 28.13 24.79 23.39
C GLU A 22 27.77 26.26 23.14
N THR A 23 26.98 26.55 22.12
CA THR A 23 26.76 27.93 21.66
C THR A 23 25.36 28.47 21.95
N MET A 24 24.39 27.59 22.25
CA MET A 24 22.96 27.90 22.39
C MET A 24 22.36 28.53 21.12
N GLU A 25 23.06 28.41 19.97
CA GLU A 25 22.65 29.00 18.70
C GLU A 25 22.92 28.02 17.53
N LEU A 26 21.99 28.02 16.58
CA LEU A 26 22.14 27.35 15.28
C LEU A 26 21.86 28.35 14.16
N SER A 27 22.59 28.23 13.05
CA SER A 27 22.32 28.99 11.84
C SER A 27 21.01 28.56 11.18
N ALA A 28 20.48 29.36 10.27
CA ALA A 28 19.27 29.01 9.53
C ALA A 28 19.42 27.73 8.71
N GLU A 29 20.60 27.50 8.14
CA GLU A 29 20.92 26.29 7.36
C GLU A 29 20.97 25.04 8.26
N GLU A 30 21.54 25.15 9.45
CA GLU A 30 21.62 24.06 10.41
C GLU A 30 20.23 23.71 10.98
N ILE A 31 19.40 24.73 11.24
CA ILE A 31 18.00 24.50 11.63
C ILE A 31 17.25 23.76 10.50
N ALA A 32 17.40 24.20 9.25
CA ALA A 32 16.77 23.53 8.11
C ALA A 32 17.25 22.08 7.95
N LYS A 33 18.56 21.83 8.09
CA LYS A 33 19.15 20.49 8.09
C LYS A 33 18.54 19.60 9.18
N GLY A 34 18.53 20.08 10.43
CA GLY A 34 18.01 19.34 11.56
C GLY A 34 16.51 19.05 11.43
N LEU A 35 15.72 20.04 11.01
CA LEU A 35 14.29 19.84 10.77
C LEU A 35 14.02 18.82 9.66
N LYS A 36 14.78 18.86 8.55
CA LYS A 36 14.66 17.87 7.46
C LYS A 36 14.96 16.45 7.95
N LEU A 37 16.00 16.28 8.76
CA LEU A 37 16.34 15.00 9.37
C LEU A 37 15.24 14.51 10.31
N GLY A 38 14.74 15.39 11.19
CA GLY A 38 13.68 15.05 12.13
C GLY A 38 12.33 14.75 11.46
N VAL A 39 12.02 15.39 10.34
CA VAL A 39 10.83 15.03 9.53
C VAL A 39 11.02 13.67 8.86
N ARG A 40 12.24 13.36 8.38
CA ARG A 40 12.56 12.07 7.75
C ARG A 40 12.39 10.89 8.69
N ASP A 41 12.86 11.01 9.91
CA ASP A 41 12.80 9.94 10.93
C ASP A 41 11.51 9.96 11.77
N GLY A 42 10.68 11.01 11.61
CA GLY A 42 9.40 11.14 12.28
C GLY A 42 9.49 11.76 13.70
N SER A 43 10.67 12.22 14.15
CA SER A 43 10.84 12.87 15.45
C SER A 43 10.31 14.30 15.47
N VAL A 44 10.20 14.93 14.31
CA VAL A 44 9.67 16.29 14.13
C VAL A 44 8.46 16.30 13.21
N ALA A 45 7.37 16.93 13.68
CA ALA A 45 6.17 17.18 12.88
C ALA A 45 5.97 18.70 12.73
N PRO A 46 6.20 19.30 11.54
CA PRO A 46 6.00 20.73 11.32
C PRO A 46 4.51 21.09 11.35
N VAL A 47 4.17 22.13 12.11
CA VAL A 47 2.80 22.65 12.22
C VAL A 47 2.72 24.01 11.56
N LEU A 48 1.82 24.14 10.58
CA LEU A 48 1.58 25.38 9.84
C LEU A 48 0.15 25.86 10.01
N CYS A 49 -0.01 27.18 9.95
CA CYS A 49 -1.30 27.82 9.99
C CYS A 49 -1.63 28.45 8.63
N GLY A 50 -2.87 28.31 8.20
CA GLY A 50 -3.31 28.90 6.93
C GLY A 50 -4.83 28.94 6.81
N SER A 51 -5.30 29.56 5.76
CA SER A 51 -6.71 29.64 5.40
C SER A 51 -6.90 29.19 3.94
N ALA A 52 -7.54 28.05 3.76
CA ALA A 52 -7.82 27.51 2.42
C ALA A 52 -8.74 28.41 1.59
N ILE A 53 -9.65 29.18 2.23
CA ILE A 53 -10.59 30.06 1.54
C ILE A 53 -9.89 31.30 0.98
N SER A 54 -9.01 31.93 1.77
CA SER A 54 -8.28 33.12 1.33
C SER A 54 -6.94 32.82 0.64
N GLY A 55 -6.47 31.58 0.68
CA GLY A 55 -5.16 31.17 0.18
C GLY A 55 -3.98 31.59 1.08
N LEU A 56 -4.25 32.22 2.23
CA LEU A 56 -3.19 32.66 3.14
C LEU A 56 -2.42 31.45 3.71
N GLY A 57 -1.09 31.49 3.63
CA GLY A 57 -0.20 30.44 4.13
C GLY A 57 -0.08 29.19 3.26
N VAL A 58 -0.75 29.13 2.11
CA VAL A 58 -0.64 28.00 1.15
C VAL A 58 0.75 27.95 0.51
N ASP A 59 1.33 29.09 0.19
CA ASP A 59 2.70 29.22 -0.31
C ASP A 59 3.73 28.70 0.70
N MET A 60 3.56 29.04 1.99
CA MET A 60 4.40 28.53 3.08
C MET A 60 4.26 26.99 3.21
N LEU A 61 3.05 26.47 3.12
CA LEU A 61 2.83 25.00 3.13
C LEU A 61 3.58 24.32 1.98
N MET A 62 3.44 24.85 0.77
CA MET A 62 4.12 24.28 -0.42
C MET A 62 5.63 24.36 -0.27
N GLN A 63 6.16 25.48 0.23
CA GLN A 63 7.59 25.64 0.47
C GLN A 63 8.09 24.65 1.54
N THR A 64 7.35 24.50 2.64
CA THR A 64 7.70 23.54 3.71
C THR A 64 7.74 22.10 3.18
N VAL A 65 6.82 21.72 2.30
CA VAL A 65 6.85 20.41 1.65
C VAL A 65 8.12 20.24 0.81
N LEU A 66 8.52 21.24 0.03
CA LEU A 66 9.73 21.19 -0.79
C LEU A 66 11.01 21.13 0.05
N ASP A 67 11.04 21.85 1.17
CA ASP A 67 12.26 21.99 1.98
C ASP A 67 12.46 20.82 2.96
N LEU A 68 11.38 20.31 3.56
CA LEU A 68 11.46 19.38 4.68
C LEU A 68 11.05 17.95 4.36
N VAL A 69 10.12 17.73 3.40
CA VAL A 69 9.67 16.36 3.11
C VAL A 69 10.76 15.63 2.30
N PRO A 70 11.22 14.44 2.77
CA PRO A 70 12.26 13.70 2.09
C PRO A 70 11.78 13.16 0.73
N VAL A 71 12.67 13.11 -0.24
CA VAL A 71 12.45 12.37 -1.50
C VAL A 71 12.82 10.90 -1.31
N ALA A 72 12.41 10.02 -2.24
CA ALA A 72 12.63 8.59 -2.13
C ALA A 72 14.12 8.23 -1.90
N THR A 73 15.03 8.92 -2.59
CA THR A 73 16.49 8.72 -2.45
C THR A 73 17.06 9.15 -1.09
N ASP A 74 16.35 9.97 -0.33
CA ASP A 74 16.72 10.37 1.05
C ASP A 74 16.30 9.31 2.09
N MET A 75 15.44 8.35 1.70
CA MET A 75 14.91 7.31 2.58
C MET A 75 15.90 6.13 2.70
N PRO A 76 15.88 5.41 3.84
CA PRO A 76 16.66 4.19 3.98
C PRO A 76 16.25 3.14 2.95
N ALA A 77 17.16 2.20 2.66
CA ALA A 77 16.87 1.09 1.77
C ALA A 77 15.72 0.22 2.31
N GLU A 78 14.92 -0.31 1.39
CA GLU A 78 13.80 -1.21 1.74
C GLU A 78 14.33 -2.64 2.00
N ALA A 79 13.84 -3.27 3.06
CA ALA A 79 14.17 -4.66 3.35
C ALA A 79 13.56 -5.60 2.29
N ALA A 80 14.36 -6.56 1.83
CA ALA A 80 13.96 -7.51 0.81
C ALA A 80 14.64 -8.88 1.03
N GLN A 81 14.26 -9.86 0.22
CA GLN A 81 14.93 -11.15 0.10
C GLN A 81 15.38 -11.33 -1.36
N ASP A 82 16.53 -11.96 -1.55
CA ASP A 82 16.98 -12.41 -2.87
C ASP A 82 16.26 -13.71 -3.31
N ASP A 83 16.64 -14.25 -4.48
CA ASP A 83 16.07 -15.49 -5.02
C ASP A 83 16.37 -16.72 -4.15
N ASP A 84 17.46 -16.69 -3.39
CA ASP A 84 17.85 -17.76 -2.45
C ASP A 84 17.18 -17.59 -1.06
N GLY A 85 16.44 -16.51 -0.83
CA GLY A 85 15.77 -16.19 0.43
C GLY A 85 16.64 -15.49 1.45
N ASN A 86 17.86 -15.05 1.08
CA ASN A 86 18.70 -14.27 1.98
C ASN A 86 18.19 -12.85 2.14
N ALA A 87 18.36 -12.27 3.32
CA ALA A 87 18.01 -10.87 3.57
C ALA A 87 18.95 -9.94 2.80
N VAL A 88 18.38 -9.03 2.02
CA VAL A 88 19.08 -8.01 1.27
C VAL A 88 18.38 -6.66 1.43
N GLU A 89 19.08 -5.59 1.08
CA GLU A 89 18.51 -4.24 1.08
C GLU A 89 18.40 -3.71 -0.35
N VAL A 90 17.29 -3.08 -0.66
CA VAL A 90 17.02 -2.46 -1.96
C VAL A 90 17.04 -0.95 -1.78
N ALA A 91 18.14 -0.31 -2.18
CA ALA A 91 18.27 1.14 -2.17
C ALA A 91 17.38 1.79 -3.22
N HIS A 92 16.90 2.99 -2.91
CA HIS A 92 16.18 3.83 -3.85
C HIS A 92 17.17 4.45 -4.87
N ASP A 93 17.26 3.86 -6.05
CA ASP A 93 18.17 4.28 -7.13
C ASP A 93 17.40 4.27 -8.46
N GLU A 94 17.34 5.41 -9.13
CA GLU A 94 16.67 5.56 -10.42
C GLU A 94 17.31 4.75 -11.56
N ASN A 95 18.61 4.46 -11.46
CA ASN A 95 19.38 3.74 -12.48
C ASN A 95 19.54 2.25 -12.18
N GLY A 96 19.05 1.79 -11.03
CA GLY A 96 19.16 0.40 -10.62
C GLY A 96 18.21 -0.53 -11.38
N ALA A 97 18.39 -1.85 -11.18
CA ALA A 97 17.46 -2.84 -11.70
C ALA A 97 16.06 -2.66 -11.10
N THR A 98 15.03 -2.72 -11.93
CA THR A 98 13.65 -2.40 -11.52
C THR A 98 13.17 -3.29 -10.37
N ALA A 99 12.62 -2.67 -9.34
CA ALA A 99 11.88 -3.32 -8.27
C ALA A 99 10.69 -2.44 -7.87
N ALA A 100 9.49 -3.01 -7.89
CA ALA A 100 8.25 -2.32 -7.57
C ALA A 100 7.33 -3.22 -6.74
N ILE A 101 6.58 -2.62 -5.82
CA ILE A 101 5.58 -3.33 -5.02
C ILE A 101 4.18 -2.96 -5.50
N VAL A 102 3.32 -3.97 -5.67
CA VAL A 102 1.89 -3.79 -5.93
C VAL A 102 1.20 -3.59 -4.59
N PHE A 103 0.94 -2.35 -4.22
CA PHE A 103 0.36 -2.05 -2.91
C PHE A 103 -1.16 -2.02 -2.90
N LYS A 104 -1.80 -1.95 -4.08
CA LYS A 104 -3.26 -1.96 -4.21
C LYS A 104 -3.69 -2.44 -5.59
N THR A 105 -4.81 -3.15 -5.63
CA THR A 105 -5.52 -3.49 -6.85
C THR A 105 -6.88 -2.79 -6.85
N VAL A 106 -7.28 -2.24 -7.99
CA VAL A 106 -8.60 -1.61 -8.18
C VAL A 106 -9.23 -2.19 -9.44
N SER A 107 -10.45 -2.67 -9.32
CA SER A 107 -11.23 -3.15 -10.46
C SER A 107 -12.42 -2.25 -10.70
N ASP A 108 -12.56 -1.76 -11.91
CA ASP A 108 -13.71 -0.97 -12.35
C ASP A 108 -14.38 -1.61 -13.57
N GLN A 109 -15.34 -0.90 -14.16
CA GLN A 109 -16.03 -1.36 -15.38
C GLN A 109 -15.12 -1.46 -16.61
N TYR A 110 -13.93 -0.84 -16.58
CA TYR A 110 -12.96 -0.81 -17.68
C TYR A 110 -11.85 -1.87 -17.52
N GLY A 111 -11.76 -2.49 -16.35
CA GLY A 111 -10.81 -3.55 -16.07
C GLY A 111 -10.10 -3.44 -14.71
N LYS A 112 -9.02 -4.22 -14.60
CA LYS A 112 -8.17 -4.29 -13.41
C LYS A 112 -6.97 -3.36 -13.57
N PHE A 113 -6.69 -2.56 -12.56
CA PHE A 113 -5.49 -1.75 -12.41
C PHE A 113 -4.71 -2.21 -11.19
N SER A 114 -3.44 -2.51 -11.36
CA SER A 114 -2.50 -2.75 -10.27
C SER A 114 -1.74 -1.46 -9.98
N LEU A 115 -1.90 -0.91 -8.78
CA LEU A 115 -1.19 0.29 -8.34
C LEU A 115 0.16 -0.13 -7.77
N VAL A 116 1.22 0.45 -8.30
CA VAL A 116 2.59 0.12 -7.96
C VAL A 116 3.33 1.33 -7.40
N LYS A 117 4.16 1.10 -6.39
CA LYS A 117 5.23 2.01 -5.95
C LYS A 117 6.54 1.47 -6.51
N VAL A 118 7.23 2.26 -7.31
CA VAL A 118 8.55 1.88 -7.82
C VAL A 118 9.59 2.21 -6.77
N VAL A 119 10.25 1.18 -6.22
CA VAL A 119 11.27 1.32 -5.17
C VAL A 119 12.63 1.58 -5.78
N ARG A 120 12.98 0.90 -6.88
CA ARG A 120 14.26 1.01 -7.56
C ARG A 120 14.07 0.95 -9.08
N GLY A 121 14.90 1.68 -9.81
CA GLY A 121 14.84 1.74 -11.26
C GLY A 121 13.63 2.48 -11.77
N LYS A 122 13.08 2.01 -12.87
CA LYS A 122 11.87 2.55 -13.49
C LYS A 122 11.06 1.46 -14.18
N VAL A 123 9.76 1.67 -14.24
CA VAL A 123 8.82 0.84 -14.98
C VAL A 123 8.45 1.56 -16.27
N THR A 124 8.62 0.90 -17.42
CA THR A 124 8.22 1.44 -18.74
C THR A 124 7.17 0.53 -19.37
N GLY A 125 6.34 1.09 -20.26
CA GLY A 125 5.46 0.29 -21.09
C GLY A 125 6.28 -0.72 -21.91
N ASP A 126 5.73 -1.89 -22.21
CA ASP A 126 6.40 -2.99 -22.95
C ASP A 126 7.50 -3.76 -22.20
N MET A 127 7.86 -3.38 -20.97
CA MET A 127 8.73 -4.22 -20.14
C MET A 127 8.04 -5.54 -19.77
N SER A 128 8.89 -6.53 -19.46
CA SER A 128 8.46 -7.76 -18.80
C SER A 128 9.14 -7.81 -17.44
N LEU A 129 8.35 -7.91 -16.38
CA LEU A 129 8.84 -8.02 -15.01
C LEU A 129 8.49 -9.39 -14.42
N TYR A 130 9.36 -9.87 -13.55
CA TYR A 130 9.18 -11.11 -12.82
C TYR A 130 8.35 -10.86 -11.57
N ASP A 131 7.27 -11.62 -11.40
CA ASP A 131 6.46 -11.64 -10.20
C ASP A 131 6.99 -12.70 -9.24
N THR A 132 7.50 -12.27 -8.12
CA THR A 132 8.14 -13.13 -7.13
C THR A 132 7.18 -14.06 -6.38
N THR A 133 5.89 -13.78 -6.41
CA THR A 133 4.86 -14.60 -5.75
C THR A 133 4.40 -15.74 -6.65
N THR A 134 4.14 -15.46 -7.92
CA THR A 134 3.68 -16.47 -8.87
C THR A 134 4.81 -17.20 -9.57
N GLY A 135 6.05 -16.68 -9.53
CA GLY A 135 7.19 -17.24 -10.24
C GLY A 135 7.13 -17.06 -11.76
N ASN A 136 6.31 -16.14 -12.24
CA ASN A 136 6.10 -15.92 -13.67
C ASN A 136 6.57 -14.54 -14.11
N THR A 137 6.95 -14.44 -15.38
CA THR A 137 7.22 -13.14 -16.00
C THR A 137 5.94 -12.61 -16.62
N GLU A 138 5.57 -11.41 -16.21
CA GLU A 138 4.38 -10.69 -16.69
C GLU A 138 4.80 -9.58 -17.64
N LYS A 139 4.19 -9.56 -18.83
CA LYS A 139 4.35 -8.42 -19.76
C LYS A 139 3.45 -7.28 -19.31
N LEU A 140 4.04 -6.11 -19.12
CA LEU A 140 3.30 -4.95 -18.63
C LEU A 140 2.34 -4.41 -19.69
N GLY A 141 1.18 -3.98 -19.22
CA GLY A 141 0.21 -3.23 -20.00
C GLY A 141 0.56 -1.74 -20.05
N ARG A 142 -0.45 -0.92 -20.36
CA ARG A 142 -0.30 0.53 -20.35
C ARG A 142 -0.13 1.06 -18.94
N LEU A 143 0.67 2.10 -18.83
CA LEU A 143 0.98 2.78 -17.58
C LEU A 143 0.14 4.05 -17.44
N TYR A 144 -0.30 4.33 -16.22
CA TYR A 144 -1.11 5.50 -15.93
C TYR A 144 -0.68 6.19 -14.64
N THR A 145 -0.78 7.50 -14.61
CA THR A 145 -0.83 8.28 -13.38
C THR A 145 -2.30 8.57 -13.06
N LEU A 146 -2.68 8.34 -11.79
CA LEU A 146 -4.05 8.52 -11.34
C LEU A 146 -4.24 9.88 -10.70
N LYS A 147 -5.23 10.67 -11.20
CA LYS A 147 -5.61 11.97 -10.65
C LYS A 147 -7.12 11.97 -10.35
N GLY A 148 -7.49 11.51 -9.17
CA GLY A 148 -8.89 11.30 -8.80
C GLY A 148 -9.54 10.27 -9.71
N LYS A 149 -10.54 10.69 -10.52
CA LYS A 149 -11.22 9.83 -11.50
C LYS A 149 -10.57 9.80 -12.88
N LYS A 150 -9.52 10.58 -13.10
CA LYS A 150 -8.84 10.65 -14.39
C LYS A 150 -7.60 9.78 -14.38
N ASN A 151 -7.43 8.99 -15.44
CA ASN A 151 -6.27 8.15 -15.69
C ASN A 151 -5.51 8.80 -16.86
N GLU A 152 -4.30 9.30 -16.60
CA GLU A 152 -3.43 9.89 -17.62
C GLU A 152 -2.38 8.86 -18.01
N GLU A 153 -2.35 8.47 -19.29
CA GLU A 153 -1.37 7.51 -19.81
C GLU A 153 0.02 8.13 -19.78
N VAL A 154 1.00 7.40 -19.23
CA VAL A 154 2.40 7.81 -19.13
C VAL A 154 3.31 6.77 -19.76
N LYS A 155 4.53 7.19 -20.14
CA LYS A 155 5.50 6.30 -20.76
C LYS A 155 6.30 5.51 -19.74
N GLU A 156 6.56 6.12 -18.58
CA GLU A 156 7.35 5.52 -17.50
C GLU A 156 6.85 5.99 -16.12
N ILE A 157 7.17 5.18 -15.11
CA ILE A 157 6.99 5.49 -13.70
C ILE A 157 8.37 5.33 -13.07
N CYS A 158 8.91 6.39 -12.46
CA CYS A 158 10.25 6.43 -11.92
C CYS A 158 10.33 5.96 -10.46
N CYS A 159 11.54 5.70 -9.97
CA CYS A 159 11.81 5.41 -8.57
C CYS A 159 11.19 6.48 -7.66
N GLY A 160 10.49 6.04 -6.62
CA GLY A 160 9.74 6.89 -5.68
C GLY A 160 8.33 7.23 -6.10
N ASP A 161 7.99 7.08 -7.39
CA ASP A 161 6.65 7.38 -7.90
C ASP A 161 5.67 6.23 -7.71
N ILE A 162 4.39 6.62 -7.70
CA ILE A 162 3.23 5.73 -7.71
C ILE A 162 2.53 5.84 -9.06
N GLY A 163 2.29 4.70 -9.67
CA GLY A 163 1.50 4.62 -10.90
C GLY A 163 0.58 3.42 -10.94
N ALA A 164 -0.17 3.27 -12.00
CA ALA A 164 -1.04 2.14 -12.23
C ALA A 164 -0.69 1.41 -13.53
N ILE A 165 -0.74 0.09 -13.49
CA ILE A 165 -0.51 -0.79 -14.63
C ILE A 165 -1.84 -1.49 -14.95
N ALA A 166 -2.30 -1.36 -16.19
CA ALA A 166 -3.53 -2.02 -16.62
C ALA A 166 -3.31 -3.46 -17.06
N LYS A 167 -4.35 -4.28 -16.93
CA LYS A 167 -4.42 -5.66 -17.49
C LYS A 167 -3.37 -6.64 -16.91
N MET A 168 -3.11 -6.54 -15.61
CA MET A 168 -2.28 -7.52 -14.91
C MET A 168 -3.19 -8.51 -14.15
N ASP A 169 -3.68 -9.52 -14.86
CA ASP A 169 -4.74 -10.39 -14.32
C ASP A 169 -4.23 -11.34 -13.23
N ARG A 170 -2.96 -11.75 -13.29
CA ARG A 170 -2.36 -12.70 -12.34
C ARG A 170 -1.75 -12.04 -11.12
N VAL A 171 -1.35 -10.78 -11.24
CA VAL A 171 -0.70 -10.01 -10.17
C VAL A 171 -1.71 -9.58 -9.14
N LYS A 172 -1.34 -9.70 -7.86
CA LYS A 172 -2.18 -9.39 -6.71
C LYS A 172 -1.58 -8.29 -5.85
N THR A 173 -2.38 -7.74 -4.97
CA THR A 173 -1.91 -6.81 -3.93
C THR A 173 -0.93 -7.52 -3.01
N GLY A 174 0.25 -6.91 -2.79
CA GLY A 174 1.35 -7.46 -2.03
C GLY A 174 2.48 -8.08 -2.87
N ASP A 175 2.24 -8.31 -4.17
CA ASP A 175 3.25 -8.91 -5.04
C ASP A 175 4.39 -7.92 -5.34
N THR A 176 5.60 -8.47 -5.48
CA THR A 176 6.76 -7.73 -5.95
C THR A 176 7.03 -8.04 -7.41
N LEU A 177 7.16 -6.98 -8.21
CA LEU A 177 7.54 -7.04 -9.61
C LEU A 177 8.98 -6.57 -9.75
N CYS A 178 9.87 -7.39 -10.29
CA CYS A 178 11.28 -7.04 -10.41
C CYS A 178 11.87 -7.44 -11.78
N ASP A 179 13.08 -6.93 -12.06
CA ASP A 179 13.84 -7.34 -13.23
C ASP A 179 14.16 -8.84 -13.12
N PRO A 180 13.87 -9.67 -14.15
CA PRO A 180 14.17 -11.11 -14.14
C PRO A 180 15.65 -11.44 -13.91
N LYS A 181 16.55 -10.50 -14.15
CA LYS A 181 18.01 -10.65 -13.93
C LYS A 181 18.47 -10.24 -12.54
N SER A 182 17.61 -9.60 -11.76
CA SER A 182 17.90 -9.13 -10.40
C SER A 182 16.68 -9.37 -9.53
N ILE A 183 16.43 -10.64 -9.21
CA ILE A 183 15.25 -11.05 -8.46
C ILE A 183 15.39 -10.58 -7.01
N VAL A 184 14.43 -9.79 -6.58
CA VAL A 184 14.29 -9.34 -5.19
C VAL A 184 12.82 -9.34 -4.80
N LYS A 185 12.51 -9.83 -3.60
CA LYS A 185 11.19 -9.82 -3.01
C LYS A 185 11.15 -8.81 -1.88
N LEU A 186 10.45 -7.71 -2.09
CA LEU A 186 10.27 -6.67 -1.07
C LEU A 186 9.45 -7.20 0.11
N ALA A 187 9.65 -6.63 1.29
CA ALA A 187 8.86 -6.96 2.45
C ALA A 187 7.38 -6.65 2.18
N GLY A 188 6.52 -7.64 2.43
CA GLY A 188 5.07 -7.47 2.28
C GLY A 188 4.50 -6.53 3.33
N MET A 189 3.33 -5.96 3.04
CA MET A 189 2.58 -5.18 4.03
C MET A 189 1.99 -6.11 5.11
N PRO A 190 2.22 -5.83 6.39
CA PRO A 190 1.59 -6.60 7.46
C PRO A 190 0.11 -6.25 7.56
N TYR A 191 -0.75 -7.23 7.41
CA TYR A 191 -2.19 -7.09 7.63
C TYR A 191 -2.57 -7.71 8.98
N ALA A 192 -3.55 -7.10 9.66
CA ALA A 192 -4.12 -7.68 10.87
C ALA A 192 -4.92 -8.95 10.52
N GLU A 193 -4.81 -9.97 11.37
CA GLU A 193 -5.59 -11.20 11.20
C GLU A 193 -7.08 -10.94 11.40
N PRO A 194 -7.96 -11.49 10.53
CA PRO A 194 -9.40 -11.37 10.67
C PRO A 194 -9.89 -12.01 11.97
N CYS A 195 -10.66 -11.27 12.78
CA CYS A 195 -11.17 -11.74 14.08
C CYS A 195 -12.69 -11.83 14.17
N TYR A 196 -13.43 -11.38 13.15
CA TYR A 196 -14.89 -11.41 13.10
C TYR A 196 -15.39 -12.14 11.86
N SER A 197 -16.24 -13.16 12.05
CA SER A 197 -16.71 -14.04 10.97
C SER A 197 -18.23 -14.07 10.87
N ARG A 198 -18.74 -14.04 9.64
CA ARG A 198 -20.16 -14.21 9.31
C ARG A 198 -20.32 -15.18 8.13
N ALA A 199 -21.35 -16.01 8.19
CA ALA A 199 -21.79 -16.75 7.02
C ALA A 199 -22.53 -15.79 6.08
N ILE A 200 -22.26 -15.90 4.76
CA ILE A 200 -22.85 -15.04 3.73
C ILE A 200 -23.55 -15.90 2.67
N ALA A 201 -24.75 -15.50 2.31
CA ALA A 201 -25.52 -16.16 1.26
C ALA A 201 -26.25 -15.11 0.40
N PRO A 202 -26.50 -15.39 -0.89
CA PRO A 202 -27.32 -14.49 -1.69
C PRO A 202 -28.79 -14.62 -1.29
N LYS A 203 -29.51 -13.50 -1.19
CA LYS A 203 -30.96 -13.50 -0.93
C LYS A 203 -31.75 -14.16 -2.05
N THR A 204 -31.25 -14.08 -3.26
CA THR A 204 -31.90 -14.68 -4.44
C THR A 204 -31.17 -15.95 -4.83
N ARG A 205 -31.88 -17.08 -4.85
CA ARG A 205 -31.34 -18.38 -5.29
C ARG A 205 -30.79 -18.29 -6.72
N GLY A 206 -29.68 -19.00 -6.98
CA GLY A 206 -29.00 -19.01 -8.27
C GLY A 206 -28.00 -17.87 -8.47
N GLN A 207 -27.74 -17.05 -7.45
CA GLN A 207 -26.71 -16.00 -7.49
C GLN A 207 -25.42 -16.40 -6.71
N GLU A 208 -25.28 -17.67 -6.31
CA GLU A 208 -24.15 -18.18 -5.53
C GLU A 208 -22.82 -17.98 -6.28
N GLU A 209 -22.80 -18.28 -7.57
CA GLU A 209 -21.61 -18.09 -8.41
C GLU A 209 -21.24 -16.60 -8.52
N LYS A 210 -22.24 -15.75 -8.73
CA LYS A 210 -22.04 -14.29 -8.83
C LYS A 210 -21.55 -13.69 -7.52
N LEU A 211 -22.05 -14.20 -6.37
CA LEU A 211 -21.56 -13.85 -5.04
C LEU A 211 -20.08 -14.23 -4.89
N GLY A 212 -19.71 -15.46 -5.25
CA GLY A 212 -18.33 -15.93 -5.19
C GLY A 212 -17.37 -15.10 -6.04
N ILE A 213 -17.76 -14.79 -7.29
CA ILE A 213 -16.97 -13.91 -8.18
C ILE A 213 -16.82 -12.51 -7.56
N GLY A 214 -17.90 -11.94 -7.03
CA GLY A 214 -17.87 -10.62 -6.39
C GLY A 214 -16.95 -10.59 -5.17
N LEU A 215 -17.03 -11.58 -4.29
CA LEU A 215 -16.18 -11.70 -3.11
C LEU A 215 -14.70 -11.88 -3.47
N ASN A 216 -14.40 -12.71 -4.46
CA ASN A 216 -13.02 -12.91 -4.91
C ASN A 216 -12.41 -11.62 -5.46
N ARG A 217 -13.16 -10.87 -6.27
CA ARG A 217 -12.67 -9.57 -6.77
C ARG A 217 -12.49 -8.54 -5.66
N LEU A 218 -13.38 -8.51 -4.69
CA LEU A 218 -13.23 -7.62 -3.53
C LEU A 218 -12.03 -8.03 -2.66
N ASN A 219 -11.74 -9.32 -2.54
CA ASN A 219 -10.57 -9.82 -1.80
C ASN A 219 -9.24 -9.50 -2.52
N GLU A 220 -9.23 -9.47 -3.86
CA GLU A 220 -8.07 -8.99 -4.62
C GLU A 220 -7.78 -7.49 -4.38
N GLU A 221 -8.83 -6.69 -4.12
CA GLU A 221 -8.69 -5.26 -3.80
C GLU A 221 -8.32 -5.01 -2.34
N ASP A 222 -8.82 -5.86 -1.44
CA ASP A 222 -8.66 -5.74 0.01
C ASP A 222 -8.30 -7.11 0.61
N PRO A 223 -7.03 -7.41 0.81
CA PRO A 223 -6.58 -8.68 1.40
C PRO A 223 -6.78 -8.77 2.91
N THR A 224 -7.36 -7.76 3.56
CA THR A 224 -7.58 -7.73 5.01
C THR A 224 -8.78 -8.57 5.47
N PHE A 225 -9.55 -9.12 4.54
CA PHE A 225 -10.60 -10.10 4.84
C PHE A 225 -10.35 -11.41 4.09
N THR A 226 -10.91 -12.49 4.60
CA THR A 226 -10.81 -13.81 3.97
C THR A 226 -12.19 -14.36 3.62
N VAL A 227 -12.24 -15.22 2.59
CA VAL A 227 -13.45 -15.91 2.16
C VAL A 227 -13.17 -17.40 2.12
N VAL A 228 -13.91 -18.18 2.90
CA VAL A 228 -13.75 -19.63 2.98
C VAL A 228 -15.09 -20.32 2.69
N ASN A 229 -15.09 -21.24 1.74
CA ASN A 229 -16.22 -22.12 1.54
C ASN A 229 -16.05 -23.36 2.44
N ASN A 230 -16.83 -23.42 3.52
CA ASN A 230 -16.75 -24.51 4.48
C ASN A 230 -17.54 -25.74 3.94
N ALA A 231 -16.80 -26.76 3.52
CA ALA A 231 -17.37 -27.96 2.93
C ALA A 231 -18.20 -28.79 3.93
N GLU A 232 -17.92 -28.73 5.25
CA GLU A 232 -18.66 -29.49 6.27
C GLU A 232 -20.01 -28.86 6.60
N THR A 233 -20.07 -27.51 6.66
CA THR A 233 -21.30 -26.78 6.99
C THR A 233 -22.04 -26.29 5.74
N HIS A 234 -21.47 -26.44 4.57
CA HIS A 234 -21.96 -25.91 3.28
C HIS A 234 -22.29 -24.42 3.35
N GLN A 235 -21.46 -23.66 4.08
CA GLN A 235 -21.58 -22.21 4.20
C GLN A 235 -20.35 -21.51 3.63
N MET A 236 -20.58 -20.42 2.92
CA MET A 236 -19.54 -19.47 2.61
C MET A 236 -19.37 -18.54 3.81
N VAL A 237 -18.16 -18.45 4.34
CA VAL A 237 -17.82 -17.64 5.53
C VAL A 237 -16.88 -16.56 5.13
N VAL A 238 -17.21 -15.32 5.47
CA VAL A 238 -16.38 -14.13 5.33
C VAL A 238 -15.86 -13.73 6.69
N SER A 239 -14.55 -13.53 6.81
CA SER A 239 -13.91 -13.10 8.06
C SER A 239 -13.13 -11.81 7.82
N GLY A 240 -13.32 -10.83 8.67
CA GLY A 240 -12.69 -9.52 8.62
C GLY A 240 -12.35 -8.98 10.01
N ALA A 241 -11.90 -7.73 10.08
CA ALA A 241 -11.53 -7.07 11.33
C ALA A 241 -12.72 -6.77 12.25
N GLY A 242 -13.93 -6.62 11.68
CA GLY A 242 -15.13 -6.32 12.46
C GLY A 242 -16.40 -6.28 11.60
N ASP A 243 -17.53 -6.01 12.26
CA ASP A 243 -18.86 -5.93 11.67
C ASP A 243 -18.95 -4.86 10.57
N ILE A 244 -18.42 -3.68 10.81
CA ILE A 244 -18.43 -2.56 9.85
C ILE A 244 -17.75 -2.97 8.54
N GLN A 245 -16.62 -3.68 8.58
CA GLN A 245 -15.95 -4.15 7.37
C GLN A 245 -16.84 -5.10 6.56
N ILE A 246 -17.50 -6.03 7.24
CA ILE A 246 -18.41 -7.00 6.61
C ILE A 246 -19.63 -6.27 6.00
N ASP A 247 -20.18 -5.27 6.68
CA ASP A 247 -21.30 -4.47 6.17
C ASP A 247 -20.89 -3.66 4.91
N VAL A 248 -19.68 -3.10 4.90
CA VAL A 248 -19.11 -2.43 3.72
C VAL A 248 -18.96 -3.41 2.56
N LEU A 249 -18.50 -4.64 2.83
CA LEU A 249 -18.40 -5.71 1.82
C LEU A 249 -19.76 -6.02 1.19
N VAL A 250 -20.80 -6.23 2.02
CA VAL A 250 -22.17 -6.48 1.55
C VAL A 250 -22.70 -5.30 0.72
N SER A 251 -22.44 -4.08 1.16
CA SER A 251 -22.80 -2.87 0.40
C SER A 251 -22.10 -2.81 -0.96
N LYS A 252 -20.79 -3.13 -1.04
CA LYS A 252 -20.04 -3.20 -2.30
C LYS A 252 -20.55 -4.31 -3.21
N LEU A 253 -20.90 -5.49 -2.68
CA LEU A 253 -21.51 -6.57 -3.46
C LEU A 253 -22.80 -6.12 -4.13
N LYS A 254 -23.66 -5.40 -3.39
CA LYS A 254 -24.90 -4.87 -3.92
C LYS A 254 -24.67 -3.81 -4.99
N THR A 255 -23.85 -2.81 -4.69
CA THR A 255 -23.68 -1.62 -5.56
C THR A 255 -22.85 -1.90 -6.80
N ARG A 256 -21.81 -2.73 -6.71
CA ARG A 256 -20.89 -2.98 -7.83
C ARG A 256 -21.21 -4.26 -8.60
N PHE A 257 -21.69 -5.29 -7.91
CA PHE A 257 -21.95 -6.61 -8.52
C PHE A 257 -23.45 -6.92 -8.64
N GLY A 258 -24.33 -6.09 -8.05
CA GLY A 258 -25.78 -6.29 -8.09
C GLY A 258 -26.22 -7.58 -7.38
N VAL A 259 -25.49 -7.99 -6.33
CA VAL A 259 -25.80 -9.15 -5.50
C VAL A 259 -26.28 -8.66 -4.14
N ASP A 260 -27.53 -8.93 -3.82
CA ASP A 260 -28.09 -8.69 -2.48
C ASP A 260 -27.78 -9.91 -1.62
N ALA A 261 -26.95 -9.75 -0.60
CA ALA A 261 -26.53 -10.82 0.30
C ALA A 261 -27.14 -10.65 1.68
N GLU A 262 -27.28 -11.77 2.39
CA GLU A 262 -27.66 -11.83 3.80
C GLU A 262 -26.54 -12.44 4.63
N LEU A 263 -26.45 -12.00 5.87
CA LEU A 263 -25.45 -12.45 6.83
C LEU A 263 -26.12 -13.30 7.92
N ASP A 264 -25.48 -14.42 8.27
CA ASP A 264 -25.94 -15.32 9.34
C ASP A 264 -24.73 -15.69 10.25
N THR A 265 -25.03 -16.36 11.34
CA THR A 265 -24.00 -16.91 12.24
C THR A 265 -23.36 -18.15 11.60
N PRO A 266 -22.02 -18.22 11.53
CA PRO A 266 -21.35 -19.42 11.04
C PRO A 266 -21.69 -20.66 11.90
N ARG A 267 -21.97 -21.76 11.24
CA ARG A 267 -22.22 -23.04 11.94
C ARG A 267 -20.90 -23.65 12.37
N VAL A 268 -20.86 -24.20 13.59
CA VAL A 268 -19.71 -24.95 14.07
C VAL A 268 -19.85 -26.41 13.62
N PRO A 269 -18.87 -26.98 12.89
CA PRO A 269 -18.91 -28.37 12.51
C PRO A 269 -18.64 -29.27 13.73
N TYR A 270 -19.61 -30.09 14.12
CA TYR A 270 -19.49 -31.06 15.19
C TYR A 270 -19.18 -32.44 14.61
N ARG A 271 -18.27 -33.17 15.24
CA ARG A 271 -17.95 -34.57 14.90
C ARG A 271 -18.22 -35.46 16.10
N GLU A 272 -18.89 -36.57 15.84
CA GLU A 272 -19.14 -37.60 16.85
C GLU A 272 -18.11 -38.72 16.72
N LYS A 273 -17.66 -39.22 17.86
CA LYS A 273 -16.88 -40.46 17.97
C LYS A 273 -17.64 -41.47 18.79
N ILE A 274 -18.09 -42.54 18.14
CA ILE A 274 -18.76 -43.66 18.84
C ILE A 274 -17.66 -44.44 19.59
N ARG A 275 -17.86 -44.55 20.90
CA ARG A 275 -17.05 -45.46 21.73
C ARG A 275 -17.85 -46.76 21.90
N LYS A 276 -17.23 -47.88 21.53
CA LYS A 276 -17.79 -49.23 21.85
C LYS A 276 -17.71 -49.45 23.33
#